data_ff6666eaad7646434c834b6ffc1c2a9a
#
_entry.id   ff6666eaad7646434c834b6ffc1c2a9a
#
_cell.length_a   1.000
_cell.length_b   1.000
_cell.length_c   1.000
_cell.angle_alpha   90.00
_cell.angle_beta   90.00
_cell.angle_gamma   90.00
#
_symmetry.space_group_name_H-M   'P 1'
#
loop_
_entity.id
_entity.type
_entity.pdbx_description
1 polymer ?
#
loop_
_entity_poly.entity_id
_entity_poly.type
_entity_poly.pdbx_seq_one_letter_code
_entity_poly.pdbx_strand_id
1 'polypeptide(L)'
;TGVPALQINTGKGCHLDAPMVAAAFERLPLHAHAHGAAHDDHHAHEHGARSLLFIENVGNLVCPAMWDLGERAKVAILSVTEGEDKPLKYPDMFAAAKLMVLTKSDLLPHVDFDVAHCIAYARRVNPAIEVLLLSAKSGQGMDAWLDWL
;
A
#
# COMPACT_ATOMS: atom_id res chain seq x y z
N THR A 1 16.40 5.31 4.89
CA THR A 1 15.25 6.17 4.58
C THR A 1 14.96 7.19 5.67
N GLY A 2 15.49 7.01 6.90
CA GLY A 2 15.25 7.93 8.03
C GLY A 2 13.89 7.78 8.71
N VAL A 3 13.03 6.86 8.24
CA VAL A 3 11.75 6.54 8.90
C VAL A 3 11.91 5.26 9.72
N PRO A 4 11.22 5.13 10.87
CA PRO A 4 11.18 3.89 11.63
C PRO A 4 10.66 2.74 10.78
N ALA A 5 11.34 1.61 10.79
CA ALA A 5 10.93 0.41 10.08
C ALA A 5 11.23 -0.83 10.91
N LEU A 6 10.35 -1.81 10.86
CA LEU A 6 10.50 -3.09 11.55
C LEU A 6 10.23 -4.23 10.57
N GLN A 7 11.15 -5.18 10.49
CA GLN A 7 10.95 -6.41 9.74
C GLN A 7 10.28 -7.47 10.60
N ILE A 8 9.21 -8.08 10.08
CA ILE A 8 8.54 -9.21 10.70
C ILE A 8 8.98 -10.49 9.99
N ASN A 9 9.45 -11.47 10.75
CA ASN A 9 9.79 -12.78 10.20
C ASN A 9 8.55 -13.68 10.27
N THR A 10 8.01 -14.05 9.14
CA THR A 10 6.84 -14.95 9.03
C THR A 10 7.20 -16.43 9.16
N GLY A 11 8.49 -16.76 9.32
CA GLY A 11 8.95 -18.15 9.38
C GLY A 11 8.66 -18.88 8.06
N LYS A 12 7.80 -19.89 8.11
CA LYS A 12 7.34 -20.62 6.90
C LYS A 12 6.01 -20.08 6.34
N GLY A 13 5.48 -19.01 6.93
CA GLY A 13 4.20 -18.41 6.52
C GLY A 13 4.33 -17.61 5.22
N CYS A 14 3.26 -17.62 4.43
CA CYS A 14 3.16 -16.87 3.17
C CYS A 14 2.40 -15.54 3.32
N HIS A 15 2.10 -15.10 4.55
CA HIS A 15 1.37 -13.87 4.87
C HIS A 15 1.70 -13.38 6.29
N LEU A 16 1.39 -12.12 6.56
CA LEU A 16 1.27 -11.58 7.91
C LEU A 16 -0.13 -11.85 8.45
N ASP A 17 -0.23 -12.07 9.75
CA ASP A 17 -1.51 -12.10 10.47
C ASP A 17 -1.63 -10.91 11.45
N ALA A 18 -2.83 -10.68 11.98
CA ALA A 18 -3.08 -9.56 12.87
C ALA A 18 -2.27 -9.63 14.18
N PRO A 19 -2.07 -10.79 14.84
CA PRO A 19 -1.19 -10.90 15.99
C PRO A 19 0.27 -10.51 15.72
N MET A 20 0.83 -10.90 14.56
CA MET A 20 2.18 -10.52 14.16
C MET A 20 2.32 -9.02 13.99
N VAL A 21 1.32 -8.38 13.34
CA VAL A 21 1.30 -6.93 13.14
C VAL A 21 1.15 -6.20 14.47
N ALA A 22 0.26 -6.65 15.36
CA ALA A 22 0.07 -6.05 16.67
C ALA A 22 1.36 -6.09 17.51
N ALA A 23 2.03 -7.24 17.57
CA ALA A 23 3.30 -7.38 18.29
C ALA A 23 4.43 -6.52 17.69
N ALA A 24 4.42 -6.31 16.38
CA ALA A 24 5.37 -5.42 15.71
C ALA A 24 5.07 -3.95 16.00
N PHE A 25 3.78 -3.58 16.03
CA PHE A 25 3.33 -2.23 16.31
C PHE A 25 3.76 -1.75 17.69
N GLU A 26 3.67 -2.61 18.73
CA GLU A 26 4.15 -2.31 20.10
C GLU A 26 5.66 -1.99 20.15
N ARG A 27 6.43 -2.48 19.19
CA ARG A 27 7.88 -2.30 19.12
C ARG A 27 8.30 -1.08 18.29
N LEU A 28 7.37 -0.46 17.55
CA LEU A 28 7.67 0.74 16.77
C LEU A 28 7.72 1.97 17.69
N PRO A 29 8.75 2.81 17.58
CA PRO A 29 8.90 4.03 18.39
C PRO A 29 7.97 5.15 17.92
N LEU A 30 6.66 4.91 17.93
CA LEU A 30 5.66 5.84 17.39
C LEU A 30 5.48 7.10 18.27
N HIS A 31 5.97 7.08 19.51
CA HIS A 31 5.85 8.18 20.47
C HIS A 31 7.09 9.06 20.57
N ALA A 32 8.14 8.80 19.78
CA ALA A 32 9.43 9.51 19.92
C ALA A 32 9.43 10.96 19.38
N HIS A 33 8.37 11.42 18.74
CA HIS A 33 8.33 12.76 18.14
C HIS A 33 7.48 13.78 18.92
N ALA A 34 6.99 13.44 20.12
CA ALA A 34 6.15 14.35 20.94
C ALA A 34 6.93 15.15 22.01
N HIS A 35 8.23 14.94 22.16
CA HIS A 35 9.01 15.63 23.20
C HIS A 35 10.23 16.35 22.63
N GLY A 36 10.00 17.55 22.12
CA GLY A 36 11.09 18.41 21.68
C GLY A 36 10.67 19.80 21.28
N ALA A 37 10.00 20.55 22.19
CA ALA A 37 10.07 22.00 22.17
C ALA A 37 9.52 22.55 23.52
N ALA A 38 10.30 23.43 24.12
CA ALA A 38 10.07 24.09 25.38
C ALA A 38 8.79 24.96 25.36
N HIS A 39 8.29 25.20 26.56
CA HIS A 39 7.20 26.10 26.91
C HIS A 39 7.18 27.41 26.10
N ASP A 40 6.06 27.67 25.43
CA ASP A 40 5.49 29.01 25.32
C ASP A 40 3.95 28.90 25.14
N ASP A 41 3.24 29.51 26.07
CA ASP A 41 1.79 29.60 26.12
C ASP A 41 1.24 30.45 24.96
N HIS A 42 0.65 29.84 23.95
CA HIS A 42 -0.43 30.44 23.15
C HIS A 42 -1.30 29.34 22.54
N HIS A 43 -2.61 29.42 22.84
CA HIS A 43 -3.65 28.54 22.32
C HIS A 43 -3.66 28.47 20.79
N ALA A 44 -3.01 27.46 20.25
CA ALA A 44 -3.18 27.03 18.87
C ALA A 44 -3.82 25.64 18.91
N HIS A 45 -4.96 25.47 18.25
CA HIS A 45 -5.58 24.17 18.02
C HIS A 45 -4.57 23.29 17.28
N GLU A 46 -3.88 22.40 18.00
CA GLU A 46 -3.05 21.36 17.41
C GLU A 46 -3.95 20.42 16.60
N HIS A 47 -3.96 20.61 15.30
CA HIS A 47 -4.33 19.54 14.39
C HIS A 47 -3.28 18.44 14.57
N GLY A 48 -3.59 17.43 15.38
CA GLY A 48 -2.69 16.32 15.67
C GLY A 48 -2.09 15.77 14.37
N ALA A 49 -0.76 15.73 14.30
CA ALA A 49 -0.04 15.24 13.15
C ALA A 49 -0.53 13.82 12.82
N ARG A 50 -1.11 13.64 11.63
CA ARG A 50 -1.56 12.32 11.18
C ARG A 50 -0.32 11.50 10.87
N SER A 51 -0.15 10.39 11.57
CA SER A 51 0.88 9.41 11.27
C SER A 51 0.36 8.39 10.28
N LEU A 52 1.20 7.99 9.32
CA LEU A 52 0.89 6.97 8.33
C LEU A 52 1.74 5.74 8.61
N LEU A 53 1.10 4.58 8.72
CA LEU A 53 1.76 3.29 8.85
C LEU A 53 1.55 2.46 7.59
N PHE A 54 2.64 2.02 6.98
CA PHE A 54 2.62 1.06 5.89
C PHE A 54 2.89 -0.34 6.43
N ILE A 55 2.03 -1.29 6.08
CA ILE A 55 2.21 -2.72 6.34
C ILE A 55 2.50 -3.39 5.00
N GLU A 56 3.76 -3.73 4.75
CA GLU A 56 4.13 -4.50 3.57
C GLU A 56 3.98 -5.99 3.87
N ASN A 57 3.08 -6.64 3.16
CA ASN A 57 2.88 -8.08 3.28
C ASN A 57 3.82 -8.84 2.34
N VAL A 58 3.85 -10.18 2.48
CA VAL A 58 4.64 -11.06 1.61
C VAL A 58 4.22 -10.87 0.14
N GLY A 59 5.18 -10.79 -0.77
CA GLY A 59 4.96 -10.46 -2.18
C GLY A 59 4.24 -11.56 -2.97
N ASN A 60 2.96 -11.84 -2.62
CA ASN A 60 2.07 -12.70 -3.37
C ASN A 60 0.63 -12.15 -3.36
N LEU A 61 -0.17 -12.55 -4.36
CA LEU A 61 -1.53 -12.03 -4.54
C LEU A 61 -2.63 -12.98 -4.00
N VAL A 62 -2.26 -14.03 -3.26
CA VAL A 62 -3.20 -15.04 -2.76
C VAL A 62 -3.39 -14.90 -1.25
N CYS A 63 -2.36 -15.29 -0.49
CA CYS A 63 -2.48 -15.37 0.97
C CYS A 63 -2.86 -14.04 1.64
N PRO A 64 -2.24 -12.88 1.30
CA PRO A 64 -2.57 -11.61 1.94
C PRO A 64 -4.01 -11.13 1.69
N ALA A 65 -4.68 -11.64 0.66
CA ALA A 65 -6.05 -11.28 0.33
C ALA A 65 -7.04 -11.67 1.43
N MET A 66 -6.81 -12.82 2.08
CA MET A 66 -7.74 -13.46 3.01
C MET A 66 -7.63 -12.94 4.45
N TRP A 67 -6.65 -12.09 4.75
CA TRP A 67 -6.38 -11.65 6.11
C TRP A 67 -6.62 -10.16 6.27
N ASP A 68 -7.43 -9.82 7.27
CA ASP A 68 -7.59 -8.45 7.75
C ASP A 68 -6.55 -8.20 8.84
N LEU A 69 -5.73 -7.18 8.63
CA LEU A 69 -4.68 -6.76 9.57
C LEU A 69 -5.09 -5.53 10.39
N GLY A 70 -6.33 -5.07 10.25
CA GLY A 70 -6.83 -3.83 10.84
C GLY A 70 -6.45 -2.59 10.02
N GLU A 71 -6.01 -2.75 8.79
CA GLU A 71 -5.61 -1.66 7.90
C GLU A 71 -6.81 -0.83 7.43
N ARG A 72 -6.63 0.49 7.32
CA ARG A 72 -7.64 1.40 6.75
C ARG A 72 -7.98 1.09 5.29
N ALA A 73 -6.98 0.62 4.55
CA ALA A 73 -7.13 0.27 3.14
C ALA A 73 -6.08 -0.76 2.74
N LYS A 74 -6.52 -1.72 1.92
CA LYS A 74 -5.65 -2.66 1.23
C LYS A 74 -5.33 -2.13 -0.16
N VAL A 75 -4.04 -2.11 -0.51
CA VAL A 75 -3.54 -1.64 -1.80
C VAL A 75 -2.92 -2.82 -2.54
N ALA A 76 -3.44 -3.14 -3.72
CA ALA A 76 -2.84 -4.12 -4.60
C ALA A 76 -1.81 -3.42 -5.52
N ILE A 77 -0.55 -3.84 -5.44
CA ILE A 77 0.52 -3.32 -6.29
C ILE A 77 0.77 -4.31 -7.42
N LEU A 78 0.64 -3.85 -8.67
CA LEU A 78 0.86 -4.61 -9.88
C LEU A 78 1.83 -3.87 -10.79
N SER A 79 2.86 -4.56 -11.28
CA SER A 79 3.79 -3.98 -12.25
C SER A 79 3.29 -4.19 -13.68
N VAL A 80 3.47 -3.20 -14.55
CA VAL A 80 3.17 -3.35 -16.00
C VAL A 80 4.02 -4.42 -16.69
N THR A 81 4.97 -5.03 -15.99
CA THR A 81 5.78 -6.15 -16.49
C THR A 81 5.21 -7.53 -16.14
N GLU A 82 4.04 -7.61 -15.47
CA GLU A 82 3.52 -8.87 -14.94
C GLU A 82 2.37 -9.50 -15.73
N GLY A 83 1.72 -8.75 -16.59
CA GLY A 83 0.56 -9.17 -17.37
C GLY A 83 -0.77 -8.57 -16.86
N GLU A 84 -1.57 -8.08 -17.79
CA GLU A 84 -2.81 -7.37 -17.52
C GLU A 84 -3.94 -8.25 -16.97
N ASP A 85 -3.83 -9.58 -17.10
CA ASP A 85 -4.84 -10.54 -16.66
C ASP A 85 -4.73 -10.94 -15.17
N LYS A 86 -3.76 -10.40 -14.46
CA LYS A 86 -3.58 -10.66 -13.02
C LYS A 86 -4.84 -10.44 -12.17
N PRO A 87 -5.67 -9.40 -12.41
CA PRO A 87 -6.90 -9.24 -11.64
C PRO A 87 -7.88 -10.42 -11.78
N LEU A 88 -7.92 -11.05 -12.96
CA LEU A 88 -8.77 -12.23 -13.18
C LEU A 88 -8.15 -13.51 -12.61
N LYS A 89 -6.83 -13.61 -12.57
CA LYS A 89 -6.11 -14.77 -12.01
C LYS A 89 -6.11 -14.80 -10.48
N TYR A 90 -6.14 -13.63 -9.85
CA TYR A 90 -6.08 -13.47 -8.39
C TYR A 90 -7.22 -12.59 -7.87
N PRO A 91 -8.49 -12.97 -8.14
CA PRO A 91 -9.63 -12.10 -7.91
C PRO A 91 -9.79 -11.68 -6.44
N ASP A 92 -9.45 -12.54 -5.50
CA ASP A 92 -9.62 -12.25 -4.06
C ASP A 92 -8.82 -11.02 -3.62
N MET A 93 -7.59 -10.85 -4.13
CA MET A 93 -6.77 -9.68 -3.82
C MET A 93 -7.40 -8.40 -4.34
N PHE A 94 -7.86 -8.40 -5.58
CA PHE A 94 -8.46 -7.20 -6.19
C PHE A 94 -9.87 -6.93 -5.67
N ALA A 95 -10.60 -7.96 -5.24
CA ALA A 95 -11.88 -7.78 -4.55
C ALA A 95 -11.71 -7.13 -3.17
N ALA A 96 -10.65 -7.47 -2.45
CA ALA A 96 -10.35 -6.92 -1.13
C ALA A 96 -9.65 -5.54 -1.20
N ALA A 97 -9.01 -5.20 -2.32
CA ALA A 97 -8.26 -3.96 -2.46
C ALA A 97 -9.19 -2.75 -2.66
N LYS A 98 -8.88 -1.65 -1.98
CA LYS A 98 -9.49 -0.34 -2.23
C LYS A 98 -8.85 0.35 -3.42
N LEU A 99 -7.54 0.16 -3.60
CA LEU A 99 -6.74 0.75 -4.66
C LEU A 99 -5.89 -0.31 -5.34
N MET A 100 -5.80 -0.24 -6.67
CA MET A 100 -4.78 -0.90 -7.49
C MET A 100 -3.77 0.14 -7.96
N VAL A 101 -2.49 -0.07 -7.67
CA VAL A 101 -1.40 0.76 -8.17
C VAL A 101 -0.67 0.00 -9.27
N LEU A 102 -0.79 0.50 -10.51
CA LEU A 102 0.00 0.02 -11.65
C LEU A 102 1.35 0.72 -11.64
N THR A 103 2.38 -0.01 -11.27
CA THR A 103 3.74 0.51 -11.13
C THR A 103 4.58 0.34 -12.39
N LYS A 104 5.72 1.04 -12.42
CA LYS A 104 6.71 1.03 -13.52
C LYS A 104 6.11 1.50 -14.85
N SER A 105 5.22 2.51 -14.80
CA SER A 105 4.58 3.06 -15.99
C SER A 105 5.56 3.60 -17.05
N ASP A 106 6.78 3.96 -16.63
CA ASP A 106 7.89 4.33 -17.51
C ASP A 106 8.33 3.20 -18.45
N LEU A 107 7.98 1.96 -18.16
CA LEU A 107 8.29 0.81 -19.01
C LEU A 107 7.21 0.50 -20.06
N LEU A 108 6.05 1.15 -20.03
CA LEU A 108 4.96 0.90 -20.99
C LEU A 108 5.39 0.96 -22.46
N PRO A 109 6.30 1.86 -22.90
CA PRO A 109 6.78 1.85 -24.28
C PRO A 109 7.62 0.62 -24.67
N HIS A 110 8.02 -0.20 -23.69
CA HIS A 110 8.95 -1.32 -23.87
C HIS A 110 8.34 -2.68 -23.54
N VAL A 111 7.07 -2.74 -23.14
CA VAL A 111 6.37 -3.96 -22.77
C VAL A 111 5.04 -4.06 -23.49
N ASP A 112 4.61 -5.28 -23.76
CA ASP A 112 3.27 -5.55 -24.29
C ASP A 112 2.28 -5.65 -23.13
N PHE A 113 1.75 -4.50 -22.70
CA PHE A 113 0.81 -4.40 -21.59
C PHE A 113 -0.31 -3.42 -21.90
N ASP A 114 -1.55 -3.91 -21.95
CA ASP A 114 -2.73 -3.10 -22.16
C ASP A 114 -3.31 -2.60 -20.83
N VAL A 115 -3.03 -1.33 -20.52
CA VAL A 115 -3.52 -0.65 -19.31
C VAL A 115 -5.05 -0.63 -19.24
N ALA A 116 -5.72 -0.40 -20.39
CA ALA A 116 -7.19 -0.32 -20.42
C ALA A 116 -7.82 -1.68 -20.14
N HIS A 117 -7.28 -2.77 -20.69
CA HIS A 117 -7.71 -4.13 -20.38
C HIS A 117 -7.46 -4.48 -18.92
N CYS A 118 -6.29 -4.17 -18.37
CA CYS A 118 -6.00 -4.43 -16.97
C CYS A 118 -7.02 -3.73 -16.04
N ILE A 119 -7.32 -2.46 -16.28
CA ILE A 119 -8.32 -1.70 -15.52
C ILE A 119 -9.72 -2.33 -15.67
N ALA A 120 -10.09 -2.72 -16.88
CA ALA A 120 -11.37 -3.37 -17.13
C ALA A 120 -11.49 -4.70 -16.37
N TYR A 121 -10.44 -5.49 -16.33
CA TYR A 121 -10.40 -6.75 -15.57
C TYR A 121 -10.49 -6.51 -14.05
N ALA A 122 -9.76 -5.53 -13.53
CA ALA A 122 -9.85 -5.17 -12.13
C ALA A 122 -11.27 -4.72 -11.73
N ARG A 123 -11.91 -3.91 -12.56
CA ARG A 123 -13.28 -3.44 -12.34
C ARG A 123 -14.36 -4.51 -12.53
N ARG A 124 -14.09 -5.57 -13.28
CA ARG A 124 -14.99 -6.74 -13.33
C ARG A 124 -15.00 -7.50 -12.01
N VAL A 125 -13.86 -7.53 -11.31
CA VAL A 125 -13.72 -8.17 -9.99
C VAL A 125 -14.24 -7.24 -8.89
N ASN A 126 -13.88 -5.97 -8.94
CA ASN A 126 -14.28 -4.97 -7.97
C ASN A 126 -14.64 -3.66 -8.69
N PRO A 127 -15.94 -3.42 -8.92
CA PRO A 127 -16.40 -2.21 -9.62
C PRO A 127 -15.99 -0.88 -8.95
N ALA A 128 -15.73 -0.91 -7.64
CA ALA A 128 -15.37 0.26 -6.84
C ALA A 128 -13.87 0.49 -6.73
N ILE A 129 -13.03 -0.38 -7.31
CA ILE A 129 -11.57 -0.27 -7.17
C ILE A 129 -11.06 1.01 -7.82
N GLU A 130 -10.33 1.79 -7.05
CA GLU A 130 -9.58 2.93 -7.56
C GLU A 130 -8.31 2.45 -8.27
N VAL A 131 -7.83 3.21 -9.26
CA VAL A 131 -6.62 2.82 -10.00
C VAL A 131 -5.70 4.02 -10.17
N LEU A 132 -4.44 3.85 -9.79
CA LEU A 132 -3.38 4.82 -10.04
C LEU A 132 -2.30 4.20 -10.93
N LEU A 133 -1.84 4.97 -11.92
CA LEU A 133 -0.70 4.64 -12.74
C LEU A 133 0.52 5.42 -12.25
N LEU A 134 1.60 4.73 -11.91
CA LEU A 134 2.72 5.30 -11.17
C LEU A 134 4.07 4.81 -11.69
N SER A 135 5.06 5.69 -11.70
CA SER A 135 6.47 5.33 -11.83
C SER A 135 7.29 6.01 -10.73
N ALA A 136 7.82 5.23 -9.81
CA ALA A 136 8.74 5.72 -8.80
C ALA A 136 10.05 6.25 -9.40
N LYS A 137 10.44 5.77 -10.61
CA LYS A 137 11.65 6.18 -11.30
C LYS A 137 11.54 7.58 -11.90
N SER A 138 10.41 7.88 -12.56
CA SER A 138 10.20 9.17 -13.22
C SER A 138 9.45 10.17 -12.34
N GLY A 139 8.80 9.73 -11.25
CA GLY A 139 7.92 10.54 -10.43
C GLY A 139 6.49 10.65 -10.96
N GLN A 140 6.20 10.09 -12.13
CA GLN A 140 4.85 10.11 -12.70
C GLN A 140 3.83 9.48 -11.75
N GLY A 141 2.72 10.18 -11.48
CA GLY A 141 1.64 9.70 -10.65
C GLY A 141 1.90 9.74 -9.14
N MET A 142 3.08 10.22 -8.70
CA MET A 142 3.42 10.29 -7.27
C MET A 142 2.55 11.29 -6.51
N ASP A 143 2.20 12.44 -7.11
CA ASP A 143 1.32 13.42 -6.45
C ASP A 143 -0.06 12.82 -6.19
N ALA A 144 -0.65 12.14 -7.18
CA ALA A 144 -1.93 11.45 -7.00
C ALA A 144 -1.88 10.35 -5.93
N TRP A 145 -0.75 9.66 -5.80
CA TRP A 145 -0.53 8.70 -4.73
C TRP A 145 -0.47 9.37 -3.36
N LEU A 146 0.25 10.48 -3.24
CA LEU A 146 0.36 11.23 -1.99
C LEU A 146 -0.98 11.85 -1.58
N ASP A 147 -1.76 12.34 -2.55
CA ASP A 147 -3.11 12.89 -2.29
C ASP A 147 -4.10 11.80 -1.84
N TRP A 148 -3.90 10.55 -2.27
CA TRP A 148 -4.75 9.43 -1.90
C TRP A 148 -4.51 8.96 -0.45
N LEU A 149 -3.29 9.09 0.07
CA LEU A 149 -2.89 8.68 1.42
C LEU A 149 -3.55 9.56 2.50
#